data_15427fedf40871e9e4bbbab54278fdc6
#
_entry.id   15427fedf40871e9e4bbbab54278fdc6
#
_cell.length_a   1.000
_cell.length_b   1.000
_cell.length_c   1.000
_cell.angle_alpha   90.00
_cell.angle_beta   90.00
_cell.angle_gamma   90.00
#
_symmetry.space_group_name_H-M   'P 1'
#
loop_
_entity.id
_entity.type
_entity.pdbx_description
1 polymer ?
#
loop_
_entity_poly.entity_id
_entity_poly.type
_entity_poly.pdbx_seq_one_letter_code
_entity_poly.pdbx_strand_id
1 'polypeptide(L)'
;MRNILKILFVLSALIIAFPAYAIDGTQLLAQVDRNLTPESYVMYRKLINIEPDGRKKEFTLFTVKKGKDKVAALFTAPASEKGRSTLRLGENMWLYIPNVGKPVRITSLQSVIGGIFNNSDILSLDYSAEYDVQKVDETGAEYLLYLKAKNKTVAYDQLKMWVDKSKKLPTKIECLTEAGMLIKTMYFKDIKDFGGGLVRPADIETDSPLYKGYKSVMLFAGLKKKEYKDEVFTLTFMDKMESLR
;
A
#
# COMPACT_ATOMS: atom_id res chain seq x y z
N MET A 1 -71.69 41.60 -20.87
CA MET A 1 -70.88 41.47 -19.65
C MET A 1 -70.13 40.15 -19.79
N ARG A 2 -68.82 40.20 -20.07
CA ARG A 2 -68.01 39.04 -20.45
C ARG A 2 -67.08 38.73 -19.28
N ASN A 3 -67.32 37.58 -18.63
CA ASN A 3 -66.44 37.06 -17.57
C ASN A 3 -65.20 36.42 -18.22
N ILE A 4 -64.02 36.98 -17.98
CA ILE A 4 -62.74 36.39 -18.39
C ILE A 4 -62.28 35.52 -17.22
N LEU A 5 -62.35 34.23 -17.43
CA LEU A 5 -61.80 33.20 -16.49
C LEU A 5 -60.32 33.12 -16.70
N LYS A 6 -59.51 33.59 -15.71
CA LYS A 6 -58.05 33.44 -15.71
C LYS A 6 -57.69 32.05 -15.20
N ILE A 7 -57.28 31.18 -16.09
CA ILE A 7 -56.68 29.87 -15.74
C ILE A 7 -55.25 30.12 -15.34
N LEU A 8 -54.93 29.95 -14.07
CA LEU A 8 -53.59 30.00 -13.52
C LEU A 8 -52.95 28.60 -13.73
N PHE A 9 -52.02 28.48 -14.67
CA PHE A 9 -51.24 27.28 -14.88
C PHE A 9 -50.12 27.23 -13.86
N VAL A 10 -50.26 26.44 -12.77
CA VAL A 10 -49.21 26.18 -11.79
C VAL A 10 -48.33 25.08 -12.40
N LEU A 11 -47.19 25.47 -12.94
CA LEU A 11 -46.15 24.53 -13.41
C LEU A 11 -45.41 23.97 -12.20
N SER A 12 -45.86 22.81 -11.72
CA SER A 12 -45.20 22.07 -10.63
C SER A 12 -43.93 21.45 -11.20
N ALA A 13 -42.77 22.07 -10.93
CA ALA A 13 -41.45 21.48 -11.28
C ALA A 13 -41.21 20.28 -10.36
N LEU A 14 -41.39 19.06 -10.89
CA LEU A 14 -41.09 17.83 -10.24
C LEU A 14 -39.56 17.73 -10.16
N ILE A 15 -38.95 18.10 -9.04
CA ILE A 15 -37.53 17.88 -8.77
C ILE A 15 -37.35 16.39 -8.55
N ILE A 16 -36.92 15.67 -9.59
CA ILE A 16 -36.48 14.28 -9.48
C ILE A 16 -35.16 14.30 -8.74
N ALA A 17 -35.19 14.10 -7.43
CA ALA A 17 -33.99 13.83 -6.64
C ALA A 17 -33.45 12.45 -7.06
N PHE A 18 -32.40 12.42 -7.88
CA PHE A 18 -31.64 11.20 -8.10
C PHE A 18 -31.00 10.81 -6.77
N PRO A 19 -31.17 9.56 -6.30
CA PRO A 19 -30.46 9.11 -5.11
C PRO A 19 -28.96 9.20 -5.43
N ALA A 20 -28.23 10.06 -4.74
CA ALA A 20 -26.78 10.05 -4.75
C ALA A 20 -26.37 8.72 -4.10
N TYR A 21 -26.01 7.74 -4.93
CA TYR A 21 -25.43 6.50 -4.43
C TYR A 21 -24.11 6.86 -3.73
N ALA A 22 -24.10 6.85 -2.42
CA ALA A 22 -22.89 6.98 -1.64
C ALA A 22 -21.95 5.83 -2.06
N ILE A 23 -20.72 6.19 -2.39
CA ILE A 23 -19.73 5.16 -2.78
C ILE A 23 -19.48 4.23 -1.59
N ASP A 24 -19.53 2.91 -1.84
CA ASP A 24 -19.12 1.93 -0.83
C ASP A 24 -17.59 1.97 -0.69
N GLY A 25 -17.13 2.56 0.40
CA GLY A 25 -15.70 2.71 0.69
C GLY A 25 -14.99 1.38 0.85
N THR A 26 -15.65 0.35 1.38
CA THR A 26 -15.06 -0.97 1.56
C THR A 26 -14.82 -1.65 0.20
N GLN A 27 -15.79 -1.56 -0.70
CA GLN A 27 -15.63 -2.07 -2.07
C GLN A 27 -14.57 -1.29 -2.84
N LEU A 28 -14.51 0.05 -2.65
CA LEU A 28 -13.48 0.88 -3.27
C LEU A 28 -12.08 0.50 -2.79
N LEU A 29 -11.88 0.31 -1.47
CA LEU A 29 -10.59 -0.10 -0.92
C LEU A 29 -10.17 -1.47 -1.44
N ALA A 30 -11.08 -2.43 -1.49
CA ALA A 30 -10.82 -3.75 -2.07
C ALA A 30 -10.49 -3.68 -3.58
N GLN A 31 -11.06 -2.72 -4.31
CA GLN A 31 -10.68 -2.48 -5.72
C GLN A 31 -9.29 -1.88 -5.85
N VAL A 32 -8.92 -0.93 -4.98
CA VAL A 32 -7.55 -0.38 -4.91
C VAL A 32 -6.53 -1.49 -4.70
N ASP A 33 -6.77 -2.42 -3.76
CA ASP A 33 -5.88 -3.55 -3.51
C ASP A 33 -5.68 -4.42 -4.75
N ARG A 34 -6.77 -4.80 -5.43
CA ARG A 34 -6.71 -5.60 -6.66
C ARG A 34 -5.96 -4.91 -7.80
N ASN A 35 -6.08 -3.57 -7.89
CA ASN A 35 -5.38 -2.79 -8.91
C ASN A 35 -3.88 -2.61 -8.57
N LEU A 36 -3.53 -2.61 -7.28
CA LEU A 36 -2.15 -2.51 -6.84
C LEU A 36 -1.37 -3.81 -7.02
N THR A 37 -1.94 -4.94 -6.61
CA THR A 37 -1.23 -6.23 -6.65
C THR A 37 -2.16 -7.39 -6.89
N PRO A 38 -1.74 -8.42 -7.66
CA PRO A 38 -2.41 -9.71 -7.68
C PRO A 38 -2.44 -10.35 -6.28
N GLU A 39 -3.34 -11.30 -6.06
CA GLU A 39 -3.43 -12.07 -4.82
C GLU A 39 -2.14 -12.84 -4.54
N SER A 40 -1.56 -13.46 -5.59
CA SER A 40 -0.27 -14.15 -5.51
C SER A 40 0.65 -13.62 -6.61
N TYR A 41 1.88 -13.27 -6.24
CA TYR A 41 2.82 -12.69 -7.19
C TYR A 41 4.28 -12.87 -6.80
N VAL A 42 5.14 -12.58 -7.78
CA VAL A 42 6.56 -12.30 -7.61
C VAL A 42 6.89 -10.90 -8.13
N MET A 43 7.80 -10.18 -7.48
CA MET A 43 8.33 -8.92 -8.00
C MET A 43 9.71 -8.61 -7.44
N TYR A 44 10.42 -7.71 -8.12
CA TYR A 44 11.61 -7.05 -7.59
C TYR A 44 11.26 -5.65 -7.08
N ARG A 45 11.93 -5.27 -5.99
CA ARG A 45 11.87 -3.90 -5.43
C ARG A 45 13.28 -3.35 -5.32
N LYS A 46 13.46 -2.08 -5.66
CA LYS A 46 14.67 -1.33 -5.35
C LYS A 46 14.31 -0.25 -4.34
N LEU A 47 14.92 -0.28 -3.17
CA LEU A 47 14.78 0.73 -2.13
C LEU A 47 15.99 1.66 -2.20
N ILE A 48 15.74 2.96 -2.20
CA ILE A 48 16.76 4.01 -2.23
C ILE A 48 16.50 4.94 -1.05
N ASN A 49 17.40 4.92 -0.07
CA ASN A 49 17.37 5.88 1.03
C ASN A 49 18.32 7.02 0.69
N ILE A 50 17.81 8.26 0.73
CA ILE A 50 18.54 9.48 0.40
C ILE A 50 18.69 10.27 1.71
N GLU A 51 19.93 10.47 2.13
CA GLU A 51 20.30 11.24 3.33
C GLU A 51 20.27 12.74 3.02
N PRO A 52 20.21 13.62 4.05
CA PRO A 52 20.13 15.08 3.83
C PRO A 52 21.29 15.67 3.05
N ASP A 53 22.46 15.03 3.08
CA ASP A 53 23.66 15.40 2.31
C ASP A 53 23.70 14.84 0.89
N GLY A 54 22.62 14.15 0.47
CA GLY A 54 22.47 13.57 -0.86
C GLY A 54 23.08 12.17 -1.02
N ARG A 55 23.74 11.60 0.00
CA ARG A 55 24.23 10.21 -0.03
C ARG A 55 23.07 9.25 -0.18
N LYS A 56 23.27 8.19 -0.98
CA LYS A 56 22.25 7.17 -1.26
C LYS A 56 22.70 5.81 -0.76
N LYS A 57 21.76 5.10 -0.14
CA LYS A 57 21.89 3.67 0.18
C LYS A 57 20.83 2.92 -0.60
N GLU A 58 21.26 1.94 -1.38
CA GLU A 58 20.39 1.20 -2.29
C GLU A 58 20.33 -0.28 -1.90
N PHE A 59 19.11 -0.83 -1.95
CA PHE A 59 18.86 -2.23 -1.65
C PHE A 59 17.96 -2.81 -2.74
N THR A 60 18.24 -4.04 -3.17
CA THR A 60 17.36 -4.76 -4.09
C THR A 60 16.78 -5.96 -3.38
N LEU A 61 15.47 -6.13 -3.51
CA LEU A 61 14.73 -7.23 -2.91
C LEU A 61 13.97 -8.02 -3.98
N PHE A 62 13.98 -9.33 -3.83
CA PHE A 62 13.08 -10.25 -4.48
C PHE A 62 11.94 -10.55 -3.52
N THR A 63 10.68 -10.32 -3.93
CA THR A 63 9.51 -10.45 -3.06
C THR A 63 8.51 -11.42 -3.67
N VAL A 64 7.94 -12.28 -2.83
CA VAL A 64 6.84 -13.19 -3.17
C VAL A 64 5.68 -12.98 -2.20
N LYS A 65 4.45 -13.08 -2.70
CA LYS A 65 3.21 -12.99 -1.91
C LYS A 65 2.29 -14.15 -2.27
N LYS A 66 1.54 -14.64 -1.29
CA LYS A 66 0.43 -15.58 -1.48
C LYS A 66 -0.74 -15.17 -0.61
N GLY A 67 -1.90 -15.03 -1.24
CA GLY A 67 -3.13 -14.68 -0.53
C GLY A 67 -3.04 -13.32 0.14
N LYS A 68 -3.81 -13.15 1.21
CA LYS A 68 -3.99 -11.87 1.89
C LYS A 68 -3.01 -11.63 3.05
N ASP A 69 -2.29 -12.66 3.48
CA ASP A 69 -1.57 -12.68 4.76
C ASP A 69 -0.12 -13.19 4.71
N LYS A 70 0.38 -13.62 3.53
CA LYS A 70 1.72 -14.23 3.41
C LYS A 70 2.60 -13.45 2.45
N VAL A 71 3.67 -12.86 2.95
CA VAL A 71 4.67 -12.14 2.16
C VAL A 71 6.07 -12.52 2.63
N ALA A 72 6.96 -12.82 1.68
CA ALA A 72 8.37 -13.02 1.98
C ALA A 72 9.23 -12.17 1.03
N ALA A 73 10.32 -11.61 1.56
CA ALA A 73 11.26 -10.82 0.77
C ALA A 73 12.70 -11.23 1.08
N LEU A 74 13.50 -11.34 0.03
CA LEU A 74 14.92 -11.68 0.06
C LEU A 74 15.73 -10.47 -0.42
N PHE A 75 16.71 -10.04 0.36
CA PHE A 75 17.69 -9.05 -0.07
C PHE A 75 18.71 -9.70 -1.03
N THR A 76 18.83 -9.12 -2.22
CA THR A 76 19.72 -9.60 -3.28
C THR A 76 20.91 -8.69 -3.53
N ALA A 77 20.81 -7.41 -3.09
CA ALA A 77 21.89 -6.43 -3.11
C ALA A 77 21.66 -5.38 -1.99
N PRO A 78 22.72 -4.72 -1.51
CA PRO A 78 24.14 -4.93 -1.81
C PRO A 78 24.67 -6.26 -1.24
N ALA A 79 25.95 -6.58 -1.52
CA ALA A 79 26.56 -7.83 -1.08
C ALA A 79 26.51 -8.03 0.45
N SER A 80 26.60 -6.95 1.24
CA SER A 80 26.50 -6.96 2.70
C SER A 80 25.13 -7.41 3.23
N GLU A 81 24.07 -7.28 2.43
CA GLU A 81 22.70 -7.63 2.79
C GLU A 81 22.21 -8.92 2.10
N LYS A 82 23.00 -9.43 1.15
CA LYS A 82 22.61 -10.59 0.34
C LYS A 82 22.32 -11.82 1.21
N GLY A 83 21.19 -12.47 0.92
CA GLY A 83 20.73 -13.67 1.66
C GLY A 83 19.91 -13.35 2.92
N ARG A 84 19.88 -12.08 3.36
CA ARG A 84 18.96 -11.64 4.40
C ARG A 84 17.54 -11.77 3.89
N SER A 85 16.64 -12.35 4.67
CA SER A 85 15.24 -12.48 4.28
C SER A 85 14.28 -12.07 5.38
N THR A 86 13.09 -11.64 4.99
CA THR A 86 12.01 -11.27 5.89
C THR A 86 10.76 -12.06 5.51
N LEU A 87 9.97 -12.45 6.51
CA LEU A 87 8.73 -13.18 6.35
C LEU A 87 7.64 -12.49 7.16
N ARG A 88 6.45 -12.35 6.57
CA ARG A 88 5.22 -11.96 7.25
C ARG A 88 4.17 -13.05 7.10
N LEU A 89 3.54 -13.42 8.21
CA LEU A 89 2.37 -14.32 8.29
C LEU A 89 1.32 -13.60 9.14
N GLY A 90 0.32 -13.00 8.48
CA GLY A 90 -0.66 -12.16 9.13
C GLY A 90 -0.02 -11.03 9.93
N GLU A 91 -0.18 -11.01 11.22
CA GLU A 91 0.37 -9.99 12.13
C GLU A 91 1.83 -10.23 12.53
N ASN A 92 2.38 -11.39 12.25
CA ASN A 92 3.70 -11.79 12.70
C ASN A 92 4.75 -11.59 11.62
N MET A 93 5.89 -11.02 12.00
CA MET A 93 7.02 -10.76 11.11
C MET A 93 8.32 -11.30 11.67
N TRP A 94 9.17 -11.83 10.79
CA TRP A 94 10.48 -12.36 11.13
C TRP A 94 11.54 -11.87 10.17
N LEU A 95 12.76 -11.82 10.68
CA LEU A 95 13.99 -11.51 9.95
C LEU A 95 14.94 -12.69 10.11
N TYR A 96 15.48 -13.16 8.99
CA TYR A 96 16.58 -14.09 8.93
C TYR A 96 17.84 -13.37 8.43
N ILE A 97 18.95 -13.57 9.13
CA ILE A 97 20.27 -13.07 8.74
C ILE A 97 21.20 -14.30 8.63
N PRO A 98 21.87 -14.55 7.49
CA PRO A 98 22.65 -15.76 7.27
C PRO A 98 23.65 -16.07 8.39
N ASN A 99 24.40 -15.07 8.85
CA ASN A 99 25.41 -15.24 9.90
C ASN A 99 24.85 -15.47 11.30
N VAL A 100 23.55 -15.25 11.51
CA VAL A 100 22.85 -15.53 12.78
C VAL A 100 22.25 -16.94 12.76
N GLY A 101 21.88 -17.42 11.57
CA GLY A 101 21.46 -18.80 11.32
C GLY A 101 20.04 -19.17 11.82
N LYS A 102 19.32 -18.24 12.44
CA LYS A 102 17.93 -18.45 12.90
C LYS A 102 17.06 -17.20 12.71
N PRO A 103 15.75 -17.37 12.40
CA PRO A 103 14.82 -16.26 12.33
C PRO A 103 14.62 -15.60 13.69
N VAL A 104 14.60 -14.25 13.71
CA VAL A 104 14.24 -13.45 14.88
C VAL A 104 12.96 -12.67 14.62
N ARG A 105 12.12 -12.50 15.62
CA ARG A 105 10.88 -11.76 15.49
C ARG A 105 11.17 -10.26 15.40
N ILE A 106 10.47 -9.58 14.50
CA ILE A 106 10.57 -8.13 14.28
C ILE A 106 9.17 -7.49 14.36
N THR A 107 9.13 -6.17 14.50
CA THR A 107 7.88 -5.40 14.56
C THR A 107 7.60 -4.66 13.25
N SER A 108 6.34 -4.30 13.02
CA SER A 108 5.88 -3.61 11.81
C SER A 108 6.55 -2.25 11.59
N LEU A 109 6.71 -1.45 12.65
CA LEU A 109 7.31 -0.10 12.59
C LEU A 109 8.83 -0.10 12.53
N GLN A 110 9.49 -1.20 12.90
CA GLN A 110 10.95 -1.27 12.91
C GLN A 110 11.50 -1.19 11.48
N SER A 111 12.53 -0.38 11.25
CA SER A 111 13.27 -0.36 9.99
C SER A 111 14.36 -1.42 9.99
N VAL A 112 14.41 -2.22 8.92
CA VAL A 112 15.45 -3.25 8.74
C VAL A 112 16.69 -2.69 8.07
N ILE A 113 16.53 -1.64 7.28
CA ILE A 113 17.57 -1.10 6.38
C ILE A 113 17.89 0.37 6.65
N GLY A 114 17.28 0.97 7.68
CA GLY A 114 17.28 2.43 7.84
C GLY A 114 16.38 3.13 6.79
N GLY A 115 16.31 4.46 6.82
CA GLY A 115 15.41 5.24 5.97
C GLY A 115 13.99 5.31 6.51
N ILE A 116 13.05 5.80 5.67
CA ILE A 116 11.68 6.09 6.08
C ILE A 116 10.77 4.86 5.94
N PHE A 117 11.08 3.92 5.04
CA PHE A 117 10.33 2.67 4.94
C PHE A 117 10.61 1.73 6.11
N ASN A 118 9.56 1.15 6.66
CA ASN A 118 9.63 0.16 7.73
C ASN A 118 9.25 -1.25 7.23
N ASN A 119 9.21 -2.23 8.14
CA ASN A 119 8.92 -3.60 7.79
C ASN A 119 7.54 -3.77 7.15
N SER A 120 6.51 -3.04 7.61
CA SER A 120 5.17 -3.17 7.03
C SER A 120 5.07 -2.60 5.62
N ASP A 121 5.89 -1.62 5.25
CA ASP A 121 5.94 -1.14 3.87
C ASP A 121 6.60 -2.15 2.93
N ILE A 122 7.65 -2.83 3.42
CA ILE A 122 8.37 -3.86 2.67
C ILE A 122 7.53 -5.13 2.55
N LEU A 123 6.86 -5.53 3.64
CA LEU A 123 6.01 -6.71 3.72
C LEU A 123 4.53 -6.33 3.69
N SER A 124 4.15 -5.41 2.81
CA SER A 124 2.79 -4.87 2.73
C SER A 124 1.78 -5.96 2.37
N LEU A 125 0.71 -6.01 3.15
CA LEU A 125 -0.51 -6.74 2.83
C LEU A 125 -1.48 -5.82 2.05
N ASP A 126 -2.64 -6.36 1.73
CA ASP A 126 -3.73 -5.56 1.19
C ASP A 126 -4.23 -4.57 2.25
N TYR A 127 -4.53 -3.33 1.87
CA TYR A 127 -5.06 -2.34 2.79
C TYR A 127 -6.37 -2.78 3.44
N SER A 128 -7.23 -3.45 2.67
CA SER A 128 -8.49 -4.00 3.19
C SER A 128 -8.31 -5.13 4.21
N ALA A 129 -7.14 -5.77 4.26
CA ALA A 129 -6.81 -6.74 5.29
C ALA A 129 -6.48 -6.07 6.64
N GLU A 130 -5.85 -4.88 6.61
CA GLU A 130 -5.32 -4.18 7.77
C GLU A 130 -6.21 -3.04 8.27
N TYR A 131 -7.07 -2.45 7.40
CA TYR A 131 -7.83 -1.23 7.69
C TYR A 131 -9.32 -1.38 7.41
N ASP A 132 -10.12 -0.66 8.21
CA ASP A 132 -11.53 -0.41 7.97
C ASP A 132 -11.73 1.02 7.46
N VAL A 133 -12.61 1.18 6.45
CA VAL A 133 -12.98 2.51 5.94
C VAL A 133 -13.97 3.16 6.90
N GLN A 134 -13.59 4.31 7.44
CA GLN A 134 -14.45 5.09 8.34
C GLN A 134 -15.30 6.09 7.57
N LYS A 135 -14.75 6.70 6.52
CA LYS A 135 -15.38 7.73 5.73
C LYS A 135 -14.77 7.79 4.33
N VAL A 136 -15.56 8.22 3.35
CA VAL A 136 -15.10 8.58 2.01
C VAL A 136 -15.62 9.97 1.68
N ASP A 137 -14.73 10.87 1.30
CA ASP A 137 -15.06 12.17 0.73
C ASP A 137 -14.71 12.19 -0.76
N GLU A 138 -15.44 12.97 -1.55
CA GLU A 138 -15.14 13.23 -2.95
C GLU A 138 -14.43 14.57 -3.08
N THR A 139 -13.24 14.58 -3.69
CA THR A 139 -12.41 15.76 -3.88
C THR A 139 -11.98 15.87 -5.35
N GLY A 140 -12.79 16.58 -6.16
CA GLY A 140 -12.49 16.74 -7.58
C GLY A 140 -12.36 15.40 -8.32
N ALA A 141 -11.15 15.08 -8.82
CA ALA A 141 -10.85 13.86 -9.56
C ALA A 141 -10.52 12.66 -8.65
N GLU A 142 -10.53 12.83 -7.33
CA GLU A 142 -10.12 11.80 -6.37
C GLU A 142 -11.22 11.50 -5.35
N TYR A 143 -11.13 10.31 -4.75
CA TYR A 143 -11.75 9.99 -3.47
C TYR A 143 -10.73 10.14 -2.36
N LEU A 144 -11.15 10.67 -1.21
CA LEU A 144 -10.34 10.65 0.02
C LEU A 144 -10.95 9.65 1.00
N LEU A 145 -10.24 8.55 1.22
CA LEU A 145 -10.62 7.53 2.20
C LEU A 145 -9.93 7.81 3.52
N TYR A 146 -10.72 7.77 4.60
CA TYR A 146 -10.23 7.78 5.98
C TYR A 146 -10.28 6.35 6.50
N LEU A 147 -9.11 5.80 6.79
CA LEU A 147 -8.93 4.41 7.15
C LEU A 147 -8.47 4.32 8.61
N LYS A 148 -9.00 3.36 9.36
CA LYS A 148 -8.58 3.05 10.73
C LYS A 148 -8.04 1.64 10.80
N ALA A 149 -6.91 1.45 11.49
CA ALA A 149 -6.32 0.14 11.70
C ALA A 149 -7.28 -0.79 12.46
N LYS A 150 -7.38 -2.05 12.01
CA LYS A 150 -8.23 -3.07 12.62
C LYS A 150 -7.74 -3.53 13.99
N ASN A 151 -6.43 -3.42 14.22
CA ASN A 151 -5.82 -3.82 15.48
C ASN A 151 -4.48 -3.07 15.70
N LYS A 152 -3.88 -3.25 16.88
CA LYS A 152 -2.65 -2.56 17.32
C LYS A 152 -1.35 -3.12 16.73
N THR A 153 -1.40 -4.19 15.94
CA THR A 153 -0.20 -4.73 15.27
C THR A 153 0.05 -4.09 13.92
N VAL A 154 -0.95 -3.40 13.36
CA VAL A 154 -0.85 -2.60 12.15
C VAL A 154 0.08 -1.40 12.40
N ALA A 155 0.92 -1.08 11.43
CA ALA A 155 1.98 -0.09 11.61
C ALA A 155 1.50 1.34 11.85
N TYR A 156 0.37 1.73 11.26
CA TYR A 156 -0.19 3.08 11.37
C TYR A 156 -1.61 2.98 11.86
N ASP A 157 -1.97 3.77 12.87
CA ASP A 157 -3.33 3.73 13.46
C ASP A 157 -4.39 4.23 12.49
N GLN A 158 -4.02 5.21 11.64
CA GLN A 158 -4.90 5.81 10.66
C GLN A 158 -4.17 6.08 9.34
N LEU A 159 -4.92 6.00 8.24
CA LEU A 159 -4.46 6.48 6.93
C LEU A 159 -5.46 7.45 6.34
N LYS A 160 -4.95 8.47 5.64
CA LYS A 160 -5.72 9.23 4.65
C LYS A 160 -5.21 8.84 3.27
N MET A 161 -6.06 8.26 2.45
CA MET A 161 -5.69 7.74 1.13
C MET A 161 -6.45 8.47 0.04
N TRP A 162 -5.74 9.18 -0.83
CA TRP A 162 -6.28 9.79 -2.04
C TRP A 162 -6.23 8.77 -3.17
N VAL A 163 -7.37 8.56 -3.82
CA VAL A 163 -7.56 7.53 -4.85
C VAL A 163 -8.10 8.19 -6.12
N ASP A 164 -7.37 8.10 -7.22
CA ASP A 164 -7.83 8.55 -8.54
C ASP A 164 -9.15 7.88 -8.92
N LYS A 165 -10.18 8.67 -9.25
CA LYS A 165 -11.53 8.17 -9.55
C LYS A 165 -11.59 7.29 -10.78
N SER A 166 -10.73 7.52 -11.77
CA SER A 166 -10.74 6.78 -13.04
C SER A 166 -9.99 5.46 -12.93
N LYS A 167 -8.79 5.50 -12.32
CA LYS A 167 -7.89 4.34 -12.24
C LYS A 167 -8.11 3.48 -11.02
N LYS A 168 -8.77 4.02 -9.97
CA LYS A 168 -8.90 3.37 -8.66
C LYS A 168 -7.53 2.94 -8.11
N LEU A 169 -6.56 3.84 -8.23
CA LEU A 169 -5.20 3.70 -7.71
C LEU A 169 -4.90 4.84 -6.74
N PRO A 170 -4.13 4.61 -5.69
CA PRO A 170 -3.72 5.66 -4.78
C PRO A 170 -2.76 6.62 -5.50
N THR A 171 -2.90 7.90 -5.21
CA THR A 171 -1.98 8.97 -5.64
C THR A 171 -1.12 9.42 -4.46
N LYS A 172 -1.71 9.45 -3.25
CA LYS A 172 -1.06 9.83 -2.01
C LYS A 172 -1.65 9.07 -0.82
N ILE A 173 -0.81 8.74 0.15
CA ILE A 173 -1.25 8.21 1.46
C ILE A 173 -0.49 8.96 2.55
N GLU A 174 -1.22 9.52 3.52
CA GLU A 174 -0.70 10.02 4.78
C GLU A 174 -0.87 8.96 5.87
N CYS A 175 0.22 8.60 6.53
CA CYS A 175 0.26 7.64 7.63
C CYS A 175 0.28 8.40 8.96
N LEU A 176 -0.66 8.12 9.84
CA LEU A 176 -0.89 8.89 11.06
C LEU A 176 -0.92 7.99 12.30
N THR A 177 -0.61 8.59 13.45
CA THR A 177 -0.85 8.00 14.77
C THR A 177 -2.34 8.07 15.13
N GLU A 178 -2.74 7.42 16.23
CA GLU A 178 -4.11 7.50 16.78
C GLU A 178 -4.53 8.95 17.12
N ALA A 179 -3.60 9.78 17.56
CA ALA A 179 -3.80 11.20 17.81
C ALA A 179 -3.83 12.08 16.55
N GLY A 180 -3.71 11.48 15.35
CA GLY A 180 -3.72 12.21 14.08
C GLY A 180 -2.39 12.89 13.72
N MET A 181 -1.30 12.60 14.43
CA MET A 181 0.02 13.14 14.09
C MET A 181 0.58 12.45 12.85
N LEU A 182 1.07 13.23 11.88
CA LEU A 182 1.66 12.72 10.65
C LEU A 182 3.01 12.03 10.94
N ILE A 183 3.11 10.76 10.57
CA ILE A 183 4.33 9.96 10.64
C ILE A 183 5.13 10.11 9.34
N LYS A 184 4.46 9.92 8.20
CA LYS A 184 5.03 10.07 6.85
C LYS A 184 3.96 10.23 5.79
N THR A 185 4.38 10.70 4.61
CA THR A 185 3.56 10.73 3.39
C THR A 185 4.19 9.83 2.34
N MET A 186 3.36 9.07 1.63
CA MET A 186 3.73 8.26 0.47
C MET A 186 3.07 8.84 -0.78
N TYR A 187 3.84 9.04 -1.85
CA TYR A 187 3.40 9.53 -3.16
C TYR A 187 3.57 8.43 -4.19
N PHE A 188 2.49 8.06 -4.87
CA PHE A 188 2.44 7.00 -5.87
C PHE A 188 2.58 7.60 -7.25
N LYS A 189 3.65 7.23 -7.96
CA LYS A 189 4.05 7.86 -9.21
C LYS A 189 4.33 6.83 -10.30
N ASP A 190 4.60 7.31 -11.51
CA ASP A 190 5.10 6.55 -12.64
C ASP A 190 4.21 5.31 -12.94
N ILE A 191 2.96 5.59 -13.38
CA ILE A 191 2.00 4.53 -13.74
C ILE A 191 2.55 3.74 -14.92
N LYS A 192 2.77 2.42 -14.73
CA LYS A 192 3.28 1.49 -15.75
C LYS A 192 2.38 0.28 -15.91
N ASP A 193 2.37 -0.27 -17.11
CA ASP A 193 1.82 -1.59 -17.39
C ASP A 193 2.90 -2.65 -17.15
N PHE A 194 2.64 -3.54 -16.19
CA PHE A 194 3.48 -4.69 -15.86
C PHE A 194 3.13 -5.94 -16.68
N GLY A 195 2.15 -5.83 -17.59
CA GLY A 195 1.62 -6.93 -18.39
C GLY A 195 0.39 -7.59 -17.76
N GLY A 196 -0.39 -8.30 -18.61
CA GLY A 196 -1.60 -8.99 -18.16
C GLY A 196 -2.69 -8.08 -17.62
N GLY A 197 -2.72 -6.80 -18.05
CA GLY A 197 -3.69 -5.80 -17.60
C GLY A 197 -3.38 -5.21 -16.22
N LEU A 198 -2.20 -5.45 -15.68
CA LEU A 198 -1.78 -4.91 -14.38
C LEU A 198 -1.11 -3.55 -14.55
N VAL A 199 -1.90 -2.49 -14.53
CA VAL A 199 -1.45 -1.10 -14.63
C VAL A 199 -1.46 -0.47 -13.25
N ARG A 200 -0.28 -0.07 -12.74
CA ARG A 200 -0.13 0.46 -11.38
C ARG A 200 1.07 1.40 -11.24
N PRO A 201 1.19 2.15 -10.12
CA PRO A 201 2.41 2.90 -9.81
C PRO A 201 3.64 1.99 -9.76
N ALA A 202 4.71 2.41 -10.44
CA ALA A 202 6.02 1.75 -10.43
C ALA A 202 7.01 2.43 -9.49
N ASP A 203 6.61 3.54 -8.86
CA ASP A 203 7.41 4.34 -7.94
C ASP A 203 6.55 4.77 -6.75
N ILE A 204 7.12 4.63 -5.54
CA ILE A 204 6.59 5.22 -4.31
C ILE A 204 7.70 6.05 -3.69
N GLU A 205 7.53 7.37 -3.68
CA GLU A 205 8.40 8.26 -2.92
C GLU A 205 7.79 8.52 -1.53
N THR A 206 8.64 8.68 -0.52
CA THR A 206 8.17 9.01 0.82
C THR A 206 9.07 10.04 1.50
N ASP A 207 8.42 10.92 2.24
CA ASP A 207 9.05 11.82 3.19
C ASP A 207 8.39 11.70 4.58
N SER A 208 9.02 12.30 5.59
CA SER A 208 8.52 12.25 6.96
C SER A 208 8.94 13.50 7.73
N PRO A 209 8.02 14.13 8.46
CA PRO A 209 8.36 15.23 9.35
C PRO A 209 9.28 14.80 10.50
N LEU A 210 9.32 13.48 10.82
CA LEU A 210 10.17 12.90 11.85
C LEU A 210 11.62 12.72 11.38
N TYR A 211 11.85 12.70 10.05
CA TYR A 211 13.16 12.50 9.41
C TYR A 211 13.46 13.64 8.45
N LYS A 212 13.68 14.85 9.00
CA LYS A 212 13.88 16.06 8.19
C LYS A 212 15.05 15.91 7.21
N GLY A 213 14.79 16.20 5.94
CA GLY A 213 15.78 16.14 4.86
C GLY A 213 16.05 14.73 4.30
N TYR A 214 15.58 13.68 4.97
CA TYR A 214 15.61 12.32 4.40
C TYR A 214 14.48 12.11 3.41
N LYS A 215 14.73 11.31 2.38
CA LYS A 215 13.73 10.77 1.46
C LYS A 215 13.99 9.30 1.25
N SER A 216 12.96 8.54 0.96
CA SER A 216 13.11 7.16 0.52
C SER A 216 12.24 6.90 -0.71
N VAL A 217 12.76 6.10 -1.63
CA VAL A 217 12.09 5.74 -2.89
C VAL A 217 12.03 4.23 -2.99
N MET A 218 10.88 3.70 -3.38
CA MET A 218 10.69 2.29 -3.68
C MET A 218 10.27 2.14 -5.14
N LEU A 219 11.11 1.54 -5.95
CA LEU A 219 10.86 1.22 -7.35
C LEU A 219 10.42 -0.24 -7.48
N PHE A 220 9.48 -0.51 -8.39
CA PHE A 220 8.96 -1.84 -8.66
C PHE A 220 9.31 -2.30 -10.06
N ALA A 221 9.67 -3.59 -10.20
CA ALA A 221 9.97 -4.21 -11.49
C ALA A 221 9.58 -5.69 -11.50
N GLY A 222 9.35 -6.24 -12.69
CA GLY A 222 9.14 -7.68 -12.89
C GLY A 222 7.95 -8.26 -12.15
N LEU A 223 6.93 -7.45 -11.86
CA LEU A 223 5.71 -7.92 -11.19
C LEU A 223 4.95 -8.88 -12.11
N LYS A 224 4.74 -10.11 -11.62
CA LYS A 224 4.03 -11.17 -12.34
C LYS A 224 3.17 -11.98 -11.39
N LYS A 225 1.99 -12.39 -11.83
CA LYS A 225 1.20 -13.41 -11.14
C LYS A 225 1.99 -14.71 -11.07
N LYS A 226 2.11 -15.27 -9.89
CA LYS A 226 2.78 -16.56 -9.67
C LYS A 226 2.26 -17.19 -8.38
N GLU A 227 1.83 -18.44 -8.48
CA GLU A 227 1.40 -19.22 -7.33
C GLU A 227 2.60 -19.88 -6.65
N TYR A 228 2.52 -19.96 -5.33
CA TYR A 228 3.53 -20.59 -4.49
C TYR A 228 2.90 -21.61 -3.54
N LYS A 229 3.65 -22.66 -3.20
CA LYS A 229 3.27 -23.59 -2.14
C LYS A 229 3.40 -22.92 -0.77
N ASP A 230 2.63 -23.38 0.22
CA ASP A 230 2.66 -22.82 1.59
C ASP A 230 4.01 -23.00 2.27
N GLU A 231 4.78 -24.02 1.90
CA GLU A 231 6.12 -24.29 2.44
C GLU A 231 7.09 -23.10 2.24
N VAL A 232 6.88 -22.28 1.18
CA VAL A 232 7.68 -21.07 0.90
C VAL A 232 7.54 -20.03 2.02
N PHE A 233 6.39 -20.03 2.70
CA PHE A 233 6.06 -19.09 3.75
C PHE A 233 6.20 -19.72 5.14
N THR A 234 7.34 -20.34 5.39
CA THR A 234 7.69 -20.94 6.69
C THR A 234 9.03 -20.40 7.18
N LEU A 235 9.25 -20.44 8.50
CA LEU A 235 10.52 -20.01 9.10
C LEU A 235 11.70 -20.85 8.59
N THR A 236 11.45 -22.13 8.31
CA THR A 236 12.46 -23.07 7.80
C THR A 236 12.78 -22.88 6.33
N PHE A 237 12.01 -22.07 5.60
CA PHE A 237 12.27 -21.75 4.19
C PHE A 237 13.02 -20.43 4.02
N MET A 238 13.14 -19.61 5.07
CA MET A 238 13.71 -18.27 4.98
C MET A 238 15.17 -18.27 4.48
N ASP A 239 15.96 -19.31 4.82
CA ASP A 239 17.32 -19.50 4.35
C ASP A 239 17.42 -20.01 2.89
N LYS A 240 16.30 -20.51 2.35
CA LYS A 240 16.21 -21.13 1.00
C LYS A 240 15.60 -20.19 -0.05
N MET A 241 15.24 -18.97 0.32
CA MET A 241 14.54 -18.00 -0.56
C MET A 241 15.26 -17.75 -1.90
N GLU A 242 16.59 -17.87 -1.95
CA GLU A 242 17.37 -17.72 -3.18
C GLU A 242 16.98 -18.75 -4.25
N SER A 243 16.49 -19.94 -3.87
CA SER A 243 16.06 -21.00 -4.81
C SER A 243 14.79 -20.66 -5.60
N LEU A 244 14.07 -19.59 -5.22
CA LEU A 244 12.84 -19.16 -5.91
C LEU A 244 13.08 -18.23 -7.11
N ARG A 245 14.30 -17.73 -7.28
CA ARG A 245 14.69 -16.71 -8.28
C ARG A 245 14.90 -17.28 -9.68
#